data_4505dbfafb66e6009febaf934a6f6b53
#
_entry.id   4505dbfafb66e6009febaf934a6f6b53
#
_cell.length_a   1.000
_cell.length_b   1.000
_cell.length_c   1.000
_cell.angle_alpha   90.00
_cell.angle_beta   90.00
_cell.angle_gamma   90.00
#
_symmetry.space_group_name_H-M   'P 1'
#
loop_
_entity.id
_entity.type
_entity.pdbx_description
1 polymer ?
#
loop_
_entity_poly.entity_id
_entity_poly.type
_entity_poly.pdbx_seq_one_letter_code
_entity_poly.pdbx_strand_id
1 'polypeptide(L)'
;MTTMTVQLRSIPGTQSTVGWAEGHTIVVDRPDGKAGGMGLGFNGGQLLGLAIGGCFCNDLQYVAHEMGISLASIEVDVAVTLEGSPLLATQAKVRVAVRADDKNADVDGVIRRAQEISAVSNSLKRGLPVEFVNGA
;
A
#
# COMPACT_ATOMS: atom_id res chain seq x y z
N MET A 1 -10.90 -5.82 17.89
CA MET A 1 -9.49 -5.51 17.54
C MET A 1 -8.94 -6.57 16.61
N THR A 2 -8.24 -6.17 15.58
CA THR A 2 -7.68 -7.09 14.58
C THR A 2 -6.19 -6.84 14.45
N THR A 3 -5.40 -7.90 14.46
CA THR A 3 -3.95 -7.83 14.24
C THR A 3 -3.60 -8.64 13.00
N MET A 4 -2.88 -8.01 12.09
CA MET A 4 -2.37 -8.66 10.87
C MET A 4 -0.87 -8.82 11.00
N THR A 5 -0.37 -10.01 10.69
CA THR A 5 1.05 -10.32 10.84
C THR A 5 1.69 -10.58 9.48
N VAL A 6 2.83 -9.97 9.27
CA VAL A 6 3.69 -10.25 8.12
C VAL A 6 5.06 -10.68 8.63
N GLN A 7 5.79 -11.44 7.85
CA GLN A 7 7.12 -11.94 8.21
C GLN A 7 8.09 -11.63 7.10
N LEU A 8 9.34 -11.35 7.45
CA LEU A 8 10.41 -11.14 6.48
C LEU A 8 11.63 -11.95 6.92
N ARG A 9 12.30 -12.55 5.94
CA ARG A 9 13.52 -13.34 6.18
C ARG A 9 14.51 -13.06 5.05
N SER A 10 15.80 -13.09 5.38
CA SER A 10 16.85 -12.98 4.37
C SER A 10 16.80 -14.15 3.39
N ILE A 11 17.12 -13.87 2.13
CA ILE A 11 17.21 -14.89 1.07
C ILE A 11 18.68 -15.31 0.95
N PRO A 12 19.02 -16.58 1.21
CA PRO A 12 20.40 -17.06 1.09
C PRO A 12 21.00 -16.79 -0.29
N GLY A 13 22.27 -16.39 -0.30
CA GLY A 13 22.97 -16.05 -1.54
C GLY A 13 22.67 -14.66 -2.10
N THR A 14 21.84 -13.89 -1.41
CA THR A 14 21.51 -12.49 -1.76
C THR A 14 21.58 -11.61 -0.52
N GLN A 15 21.45 -10.30 -0.72
CA GLN A 15 21.26 -9.36 0.39
C GLN A 15 19.80 -8.84 0.44
N SER A 16 18.91 -9.57 -0.20
CA SER A 16 17.48 -9.27 -0.25
C SER A 16 16.71 -10.05 0.81
N THR A 17 15.47 -9.68 1.02
CA THR A 17 14.57 -10.40 1.92
C THR A 17 13.29 -10.80 1.20
N VAL A 18 12.71 -11.92 1.61
CA VAL A 18 11.37 -12.30 1.22
C VAL A 18 10.41 -11.95 2.35
N GLY A 19 9.31 -11.31 2.00
CA GLY A 19 8.23 -11.02 2.92
C GLY A 19 6.99 -11.82 2.54
N TRP A 20 6.21 -12.20 3.53
CA TRP A 20 4.95 -12.90 3.26
C TRP A 20 3.90 -12.66 4.33
N ALA A 21 2.67 -12.82 3.91
CA ALA A 21 1.50 -12.88 4.78
C ALA A 21 0.61 -14.00 4.23
N GLU A 22 0.33 -15.00 5.07
CA GLU A 22 -0.43 -16.18 4.65
C GLU A 22 0.23 -16.85 3.44
N GLY A 23 -0.48 -16.98 2.31
CA GLY A 23 0.03 -17.58 1.07
C GLY A 23 0.62 -16.60 0.04
N HIS A 24 0.79 -15.34 0.42
CA HIS A 24 1.25 -14.28 -0.49
C HIS A 24 2.67 -13.84 -0.16
N THR A 25 3.53 -13.69 -1.16
CA THR A 25 4.93 -13.32 -0.98
C THR A 25 5.33 -12.14 -1.86
N ILE A 26 6.30 -11.38 -1.35
CA ILE A 26 7.00 -10.33 -2.12
C ILE A 26 8.48 -10.40 -1.81
N VAL A 27 9.28 -9.81 -2.70
CA VAL A 27 10.71 -9.61 -2.46
C VAL A 27 10.95 -8.13 -2.15
N VAL A 28 11.78 -7.89 -1.14
CA VAL A 28 12.19 -6.56 -0.71
C VAL A 28 13.69 -6.41 -0.94
N ASP A 29 14.07 -5.33 -1.63
CA ASP A 29 15.46 -5.10 -1.99
C ASP A 29 15.73 -3.59 -2.15
N ARG A 30 16.98 -3.25 -2.25
CA ARG A 30 17.45 -1.94 -2.67
C ARG A 30 17.64 -1.93 -4.18
N PRO A 31 17.69 -0.75 -4.81
CA PRO A 31 18.05 -0.66 -6.23
C PRO A 31 19.39 -1.34 -6.51
N ASP A 32 19.56 -1.83 -7.72
CA ASP A 32 20.79 -2.45 -8.17
C ASP A 32 21.98 -1.51 -7.96
N GLY A 33 23.05 -2.03 -7.36
CA GLY A 33 24.28 -1.30 -7.10
C GLY A 33 24.26 -0.43 -5.84
N LYS A 34 23.18 -0.39 -5.08
CA LYS A 34 23.12 0.37 -3.82
C LYS A 34 23.19 -0.56 -2.62
N ALA A 35 24.24 -0.43 -1.81
CA ALA A 35 24.42 -1.16 -0.56
C ALA A 35 24.17 -2.67 -0.70
N GLY A 36 24.69 -3.27 -1.76
CA GLY A 36 24.52 -4.70 -2.04
C GLY A 36 23.17 -5.07 -2.66
N GLY A 37 22.34 -4.10 -2.97
CA GLY A 37 21.06 -4.33 -3.65
C GLY A 37 21.25 -4.85 -5.07
N MET A 38 20.33 -5.68 -5.52
CA MET A 38 20.33 -6.28 -6.85
C MET A 38 19.06 -5.93 -7.64
N GLY A 39 18.23 -5.03 -7.13
CA GLY A 39 17.00 -4.62 -7.80
C GLY A 39 15.95 -5.74 -7.91
N LEU A 40 15.94 -6.67 -6.97
CA LEU A 40 15.09 -7.88 -7.06
C LEU A 40 13.66 -7.65 -6.57
N GLY A 41 13.37 -6.53 -5.92
CA GLY A 41 12.05 -6.33 -5.34
C GLY A 41 11.79 -4.88 -4.97
N PHE A 42 10.77 -4.68 -4.14
CA PHE A 42 10.29 -3.38 -3.71
C PHE A 42 11.15 -2.81 -2.58
N ASN A 43 11.32 -1.50 -2.55
CA ASN A 43 11.86 -0.80 -1.40
C ASN A 43 10.71 -0.33 -0.46
N GLY A 44 11.09 0.20 0.71
CA GLY A 44 10.10 0.62 1.72
C GLY A 44 9.15 1.72 1.26
N GLY A 45 9.65 2.69 0.49
CA GLY A 45 8.80 3.75 -0.06
C GLY A 45 7.77 3.23 -1.04
N GLN A 46 8.16 2.28 -1.89
CA GLN A 46 7.23 1.62 -2.81
C GLN A 46 6.21 0.77 -2.06
N LEU A 47 6.63 0.05 -1.03
CA LEU A 47 5.73 -0.73 -0.19
C LEU A 47 4.71 0.14 0.54
N LEU A 48 5.14 1.31 1.01
CA LEU A 48 4.22 2.27 1.62
C LEU A 48 3.16 2.72 0.60
N GLY A 49 3.59 3.04 -0.62
CA GLY A 49 2.67 3.40 -1.70
C GLY A 49 1.70 2.27 -2.02
N LEU A 50 2.18 1.04 -2.09
CA LEU A 50 1.33 -0.14 -2.32
C LEU A 50 0.32 -0.33 -1.18
N ALA A 51 0.73 -0.10 0.07
CA ALA A 51 -0.18 -0.19 1.21
C ALA A 51 -1.30 0.86 1.13
N ILE A 52 -0.94 2.10 0.81
CA ILE A 52 -1.91 3.19 0.65
C ILE A 52 -2.89 2.87 -0.49
N GLY A 53 -2.35 2.56 -1.66
CA GLY A 53 -3.15 2.32 -2.87
C GLY A 53 -3.92 1.00 -2.81
N GLY A 54 -3.30 -0.06 -2.30
CA GLY A 54 -3.94 -1.37 -2.19
C GLY A 54 -5.11 -1.37 -1.22
N CYS A 55 -4.94 -0.74 -0.06
CA CYS A 55 -6.02 -0.57 0.90
C CYS A 55 -7.18 0.22 0.26
N PHE A 56 -6.87 1.31 -0.43
CA PHE A 56 -7.87 2.13 -1.10
C PHE A 56 -8.61 1.36 -2.21
N CYS A 57 -7.90 0.57 -3.02
CA CYS A 57 -8.53 -0.28 -4.04
C CYS A 57 -9.54 -1.25 -3.44
N ASN A 58 -9.21 -1.85 -2.31
CA ASN A 58 -10.14 -2.74 -1.60
C ASN A 58 -11.35 -1.95 -1.07
N ASP A 59 -11.12 -0.77 -0.52
CA ASP A 59 -12.20 0.07 0.00
C ASP A 59 -13.16 0.50 -1.11
N LEU A 60 -12.66 0.80 -2.31
CA LEU A 60 -13.49 1.09 -3.47
C LEU A 60 -14.45 -0.08 -3.77
N GLN A 61 -13.95 -1.31 -3.70
CA GLN A 61 -14.76 -2.51 -3.91
C GLN A 61 -15.76 -2.73 -2.78
N TYR A 62 -15.34 -2.54 -1.52
CA TYR A 62 -16.24 -2.69 -0.38
C TYR A 62 -17.41 -1.71 -0.48
N VAL A 63 -17.11 -0.45 -0.76
CA VAL A 63 -18.15 0.60 -0.88
C VAL A 63 -19.05 0.34 -2.07
N ALA A 64 -18.46 0.03 -3.23
CA ALA A 64 -19.26 -0.26 -4.43
C ALA A 64 -20.22 -1.42 -4.18
N HIS A 65 -19.74 -2.47 -3.52
CA HIS A 65 -20.57 -3.62 -3.19
C HIS A 65 -21.74 -3.23 -2.26
N GLU A 66 -21.47 -2.41 -1.23
CA GLU A 66 -22.54 -1.89 -0.34
C GLU A 66 -23.56 -1.05 -1.09
N MET A 67 -23.14 -0.29 -2.09
CA MET A 67 -23.99 0.58 -2.88
C MET A 67 -24.67 -0.15 -4.05
N GLY A 68 -24.41 -1.44 -4.21
CA GLY A 68 -24.96 -2.22 -5.32
C GLY A 68 -24.40 -1.84 -6.68
N ILE A 69 -23.18 -1.32 -6.72
CA ILE A 69 -22.49 -0.86 -7.94
C ILE A 69 -21.41 -1.87 -8.34
N SER A 70 -21.43 -2.31 -9.59
CA SER A 70 -20.39 -3.15 -10.16
C SER A 70 -19.35 -2.27 -10.84
N LEU A 71 -18.08 -2.37 -10.41
CA LEU A 71 -16.99 -1.59 -10.97
C LEU A 71 -16.35 -2.35 -12.15
N ALA A 72 -16.24 -1.67 -13.29
CA ALA A 72 -15.63 -2.22 -14.49
C ALA A 72 -14.11 -2.10 -14.44
N SER A 73 -13.57 -1.01 -13.85
CA SER A 73 -12.13 -0.82 -13.72
C SER A 73 -11.79 0.13 -12.58
N ILE A 74 -10.63 -0.12 -11.98
CA ILE A 74 -10.01 0.74 -10.98
C ILE A 74 -8.57 0.99 -11.41
N GLU A 75 -8.18 2.24 -11.46
CA GLU A 75 -6.79 2.65 -11.66
C GLU A 75 -6.40 3.56 -10.51
N VAL A 76 -5.36 3.18 -9.77
CA VAL A 76 -4.84 3.95 -8.63
C VAL A 76 -3.34 4.07 -8.77
N ASP A 77 -2.85 5.29 -8.84
CA ASP A 77 -1.43 5.59 -8.82
C ASP A 77 -1.11 6.35 -7.53
N VAL A 78 -0.04 5.96 -6.86
CA VAL A 78 0.39 6.58 -5.61
C VAL A 78 1.83 7.07 -5.76
N ALA A 79 2.04 8.36 -5.55
CA ALA A 79 3.37 8.95 -5.52
C ALA A 79 3.72 9.29 -4.08
N VAL A 80 4.76 8.65 -3.55
CA VAL A 80 5.29 8.90 -2.21
C VAL A 80 6.55 9.74 -2.33
N THR A 81 6.57 10.90 -1.67
CA THR A 81 7.74 11.78 -1.63
C THR A 81 8.50 11.57 -0.34
N LEU A 82 9.81 11.36 -0.46
CA LEU A 82 10.71 11.21 0.68
C LEU A 82 11.73 12.35 0.65
N GLU A 83 11.94 12.97 1.81
CA GLU A 83 12.83 14.12 1.95
C GLU A 83 13.63 14.03 3.25
N GLY A 84 14.76 14.71 3.26
CA GLY A 84 15.56 14.90 4.46
C GLY A 84 16.60 13.83 4.73
N SER A 85 17.30 14.02 5.84
CA SER A 85 18.31 13.09 6.35
C SER A 85 18.15 13.00 7.87
N PRO A 86 17.68 11.87 8.40
CA PRO A 86 17.21 10.68 7.66
C PRO A 86 16.01 10.95 6.76
N LEU A 87 15.82 10.11 5.76
CA LEU A 87 14.69 10.23 4.85
C LEU A 87 13.37 9.96 5.58
N LEU A 88 12.41 10.84 5.33
CA LEU A 88 11.04 10.69 5.83
C LEU A 88 10.07 10.82 4.67
N ALA A 89 9.02 10.02 4.68
CA ALA A 89 7.91 10.21 3.77
C ALA A 89 7.14 11.45 4.21
N THR A 90 7.15 12.48 3.38
CA THR A 90 6.54 13.78 3.71
C THR A 90 5.20 13.99 3.05
N GLN A 91 4.92 13.22 1.99
CA GLN A 91 3.67 13.35 1.25
C GLN A 91 3.40 12.08 0.47
N ALA A 92 2.13 11.75 0.33
CA ALA A 92 1.67 10.77 -0.65
C ALA A 92 0.50 11.40 -1.43
N LYS A 93 0.56 11.31 -2.75
CA LYS A 93 -0.54 11.74 -3.63
C LYS A 93 -1.14 10.50 -4.27
N VAL A 94 -2.46 10.39 -4.18
CA VAL A 94 -3.21 9.28 -4.75
C VAL A 94 -4.04 9.83 -5.91
N ARG A 95 -3.81 9.28 -7.09
CA ARG A 95 -4.64 9.53 -8.26
C ARG A 95 -5.54 8.32 -8.48
N VAL A 96 -6.82 8.56 -8.67
CA VAL A 96 -7.81 7.50 -8.82
C VAL A 96 -8.68 7.74 -10.04
N ALA A 97 -8.90 6.69 -10.82
CA ALA A 97 -9.88 6.67 -11.90
C ALA A 97 -10.69 5.38 -11.79
N VAL A 98 -11.99 5.52 -11.71
CA VAL A 98 -12.89 4.37 -11.52
C VAL A 98 -13.98 4.44 -12.57
N ARG A 99 -14.28 3.29 -13.19
CA ARG A 99 -15.40 3.13 -14.09
C ARG A 99 -16.34 2.05 -13.56
N ALA A 100 -17.62 2.33 -13.62
CA ALA A 100 -18.66 1.33 -13.32
C ALA A 100 -19.19 0.71 -14.62
N ASP A 101 -19.78 -0.48 -14.51
CA ASP A 101 -20.45 -1.13 -15.63
C ASP A 101 -21.66 -0.31 -16.09
N ASP A 102 -22.43 0.22 -15.14
CA ASP A 102 -23.51 1.17 -15.41
C ASP A 102 -22.95 2.60 -15.43
N LYS A 103 -22.98 3.25 -16.58
CA LYS A 103 -22.47 4.61 -16.75
C LYS A 103 -23.22 5.66 -15.92
N ASN A 104 -24.40 5.33 -15.41
CA ASN A 104 -25.18 6.23 -14.56
C ASN A 104 -24.93 6.00 -13.06
N ALA A 105 -24.07 5.04 -12.71
CA ALA A 105 -23.74 4.76 -11.31
C ALA A 105 -23.00 5.96 -10.66
N ASP A 106 -23.23 6.14 -9.35
CA ASP A 106 -22.60 7.20 -8.56
C ASP A 106 -21.14 6.81 -8.20
N VAL A 107 -20.26 6.89 -9.18
CA VAL A 107 -18.83 6.58 -9.00
C VAL A 107 -18.16 7.58 -8.05
N ASP A 108 -18.52 8.86 -8.14
CA ASP A 108 -17.95 9.89 -7.25
C ASP A 108 -18.30 9.60 -5.79
N GLY A 109 -19.50 9.11 -5.54
CA GLY A 109 -19.93 8.70 -4.20
C GLY A 109 -19.12 7.51 -3.68
N VAL A 110 -18.81 6.54 -4.54
CA VAL A 110 -17.95 5.40 -4.19
C VAL A 110 -16.56 5.90 -3.79
N ILE A 111 -15.97 6.76 -4.60
CA ILE A 111 -14.62 7.30 -4.36
C ILE A 111 -14.60 8.08 -3.04
N ARG A 112 -15.53 8.98 -2.83
CA ARG A 112 -15.59 9.80 -1.63
C ARG A 112 -15.73 8.95 -0.37
N ARG A 113 -16.65 8.00 -0.39
CA ARG A 113 -16.86 7.11 0.75
C ARG A 113 -15.63 6.24 1.04
N ALA A 114 -14.99 5.71 0.00
CA ALA A 114 -13.76 4.93 0.15
C ALA A 114 -12.65 5.76 0.79
N GLN A 115 -12.51 7.02 0.41
CA GLN A 115 -11.54 7.93 1.04
C GLN A 115 -11.79 8.11 2.53
N GLU A 116 -13.05 8.21 2.93
CA GLU A 116 -13.42 8.39 4.34
C GLU A 116 -13.05 7.19 5.22
N ILE A 117 -13.12 5.98 4.69
CA ILE A 117 -12.95 4.75 5.47
C ILE A 117 -11.57 4.10 5.31
N SER A 118 -10.69 4.62 4.45
CA SER A 118 -9.42 3.96 4.13
C SER A 118 -8.50 3.91 5.35
N ALA A 119 -8.35 2.71 5.91
CA ALA A 119 -7.66 2.50 7.19
C ALA A 119 -6.20 2.93 7.13
N VAL A 120 -5.46 2.56 6.07
CA VAL A 120 -4.04 2.91 5.96
C VAL A 120 -3.87 4.42 5.85
N SER A 121 -4.60 5.08 4.97
CA SER A 121 -4.51 6.54 4.79
C SER A 121 -4.88 7.29 6.07
N ASN A 122 -5.95 6.88 6.73
CA ASN A 122 -6.40 7.51 7.98
C ASN A 122 -5.37 7.30 9.11
N SER A 123 -4.75 6.11 9.17
CA SER A 123 -3.71 5.81 10.15
C SER A 123 -2.48 6.69 9.94
N LEU A 124 -2.05 6.86 8.70
CA LEU A 124 -0.90 7.70 8.36
C LEU A 124 -1.16 9.18 8.67
N LYS A 125 -2.37 9.67 8.39
CA LYS A 125 -2.76 11.05 8.72
C LYS A 125 -2.70 11.34 10.22
N ARG A 126 -2.98 10.34 11.05
CA ARG A 126 -2.93 10.46 12.51
C ARG A 126 -1.54 10.21 13.09
N GLY A 127 -0.67 9.57 12.35
CA GLY A 127 0.59 9.06 12.84
C GLY A 127 0.41 7.69 13.50
N LEU A 128 1.14 6.71 12.99
CA LEU A 128 1.11 5.34 13.48
C LEU A 128 2.34 5.11 14.35
N PRO A 129 2.20 4.85 15.67
CA PRO A 129 3.34 4.51 16.50
C PRO A 129 4.01 3.22 16.01
N VAL A 130 5.33 3.26 15.89
CA VAL A 130 6.11 2.09 15.51
C VAL A 130 7.09 1.78 16.64
N GLU A 131 6.97 0.59 17.21
CA GLU A 131 7.83 0.13 18.30
C GLU A 131 8.77 -0.94 17.77
N PHE A 132 10.07 -0.80 18.06
CA PHE A 132 11.06 -1.83 17.74
C PHE A 132 11.34 -2.66 18.99
N VAL A 133 11.13 -3.96 18.87
CA VAL A 133 11.38 -4.93 19.96
C VAL A 133 12.47 -5.87 19.48
N ASN A 134 13.47 -6.11 20.34
CA ASN A 134 14.53 -7.05 20.00
C ASN A 134 13.98 -8.46 19.89
N GLY A 135 14.22 -9.11 18.75
CA GLY A 135 13.68 -10.42 18.44
C GLY A 135 14.61 -11.59 18.71
N ALA A 136 15.59 -11.39 19.57
CA ALA A 136 16.61 -12.44 19.82
C ALA A 136 16.03 -13.75 20.36
#